data_b0d7160c26c42d8c6093ebc08066546b
#
_entry.id   b0d7160c26c42d8c6093ebc08066546b
#
_cell.length_a   1.000
_cell.length_b   1.000
_cell.length_c   1.000
_cell.angle_alpha   90.00
_cell.angle_beta   90.00
_cell.angle_gamma   90.00
#
_symmetry.space_group_name_H-M   'P 1'
#
loop_
_entity.id
_entity.type
_entity.pdbx_description
1 polymer ?
#
loop_
_entity_poly.entity_id
_entity_poly.type
_entity_poly.pdbx_seq_one_letter_code
_entity_poly.pdbx_strand_id
1 'polypeptide(L)'
;AFRAGILGEFFPISVVHGMLAGIGVIICIKQLPIALGVVASGEPLEILADLPHLLAEANPAIAVIGISSLVIMFAWPACVSPWPFFRKVPAPIVVLLVAMPAGYGFDLLHEHSYYLQGHEYQLGEQFLVSMPKQVFGMFRDVTLPNFAVLTDPRAWKWAIIFFCIGSLESVLSAKAIDAVDPWKRRSNMDRDLFAVGAGNLIASLLGGLPMISEIVRSKANIDNGGKTRFANFWHAVFLLLCVAIIPTFLHLIPLAALAAMLVYTGFRLTHPTEFVHIYRIGREQLAIFITTMVMVVVTDLLVGVLIGVILKVALHLANGVPVRSLFKPYLEVEDISDDTSLIRARDSAVFSNWIPFRRQIEQVGLVQKRNLVIDLSGVQLVDDSVLEKLEEMREAFELEGLGFAVRGLDSLIPMSDNVLATRKRTLGQMKRLTIMAPSAVAEHLIDEFFERGVTGYTITECKGGGRQFADGPLLQRARSVRLEVLVPTTKAAALIEFLRSEILPEFTATICLETVEVLHSTDF
;
A
#
# COMPACT_ATOMS: atom_id res chain seq x y z
N ALA A 1 -13.94 -2.91 -24.96
CA ALA A 1 -13.14 -1.94 -25.60
C ALA A 1 -12.97 -0.58 -24.89
N PHE A 2 -13.37 -0.48 -23.62
CA PHE A 2 -13.06 0.69 -22.80
C PHE A 2 -11.65 0.52 -22.26
N ARG A 3 -10.75 1.49 -22.48
CA ARG A 3 -9.38 1.51 -21.93
C ARG A 3 -9.43 1.64 -20.39
N ALA A 4 -10.03 0.62 -19.74
CA ALA A 4 -10.32 0.63 -18.31
C ALA A 4 -9.10 0.26 -17.45
N GLY A 5 -8.02 -0.23 -18.07
CA GLY A 5 -6.75 -0.49 -17.37
C GLY A 5 -6.17 0.74 -16.64
N ILE A 6 -6.53 1.94 -17.13
CA ILE A 6 -6.14 3.21 -16.49
C ILE A 6 -6.82 3.42 -15.12
N LEU A 7 -7.95 2.75 -14.83
CA LEU A 7 -8.64 2.86 -13.55
C LEU A 7 -7.77 2.38 -12.39
N GLY A 8 -6.91 1.39 -12.61
CA GLY A 8 -5.96 0.95 -11.59
C GLY A 8 -4.95 2.01 -11.15
N GLU A 9 -4.77 3.08 -11.96
CA GLU A 9 -3.91 4.22 -11.62
C GLU A 9 -4.60 5.23 -10.69
N PHE A 10 -5.93 5.19 -10.61
CA PHE A 10 -6.71 6.16 -9.82
C PHE A 10 -6.70 5.84 -8.32
N PHE A 11 -6.46 4.58 -7.94
CA PHE A 11 -6.56 4.20 -6.54
C PHE A 11 -5.26 4.48 -5.78
N PRO A 12 -5.35 5.14 -4.60
CA PRO A 12 -4.21 5.33 -3.72
C PRO A 12 -3.72 3.99 -3.15
N ILE A 13 -2.42 3.83 -3.02
CA ILE A 13 -1.78 2.60 -2.55
C ILE A 13 -2.28 2.20 -1.15
N SER A 14 -2.37 3.16 -0.22
CA SER A 14 -2.87 2.91 1.14
C SER A 14 -4.33 2.41 1.17
N VAL A 15 -5.18 2.86 0.23
CA VAL A 15 -6.56 2.35 0.07
C VAL A 15 -6.55 0.92 -0.46
N VAL A 16 -5.70 0.63 -1.43
CA VAL A 16 -5.56 -0.71 -2.01
C VAL A 16 -5.08 -1.72 -0.96
N HIS A 17 -4.05 -1.39 -0.19
CA HIS A 17 -3.58 -2.24 0.90
C HIS A 17 -4.66 -2.43 1.98
N GLY A 18 -5.40 -1.36 2.33
CA GLY A 18 -6.54 -1.42 3.25
C GLY A 18 -7.66 -2.34 2.76
N MET A 19 -7.97 -2.28 1.46
CA MET A 19 -8.93 -3.16 0.81
C MET A 19 -8.50 -4.64 0.89
N LEU A 20 -7.25 -4.94 0.52
CA LEU A 20 -6.71 -6.31 0.59
C LEU A 20 -6.71 -6.85 2.02
N ALA A 21 -6.33 -6.02 2.99
CA ALA A 21 -6.39 -6.38 4.40
C ALA A 21 -7.84 -6.63 4.86
N GLY A 22 -8.80 -5.81 4.44
CA GLY A 22 -10.22 -6.01 4.70
C GLY A 22 -10.76 -7.34 4.15
N ILE A 23 -10.40 -7.67 2.90
CA ILE A 23 -10.71 -8.98 2.30
C ILE A 23 -10.10 -10.11 3.14
N GLY A 24 -8.84 -9.96 3.57
CA GLY A 24 -8.17 -10.95 4.42
C GLY A 24 -8.91 -11.19 5.74
N VAL A 25 -9.37 -10.12 6.40
CA VAL A 25 -10.18 -10.21 7.64
C VAL A 25 -11.51 -10.93 7.38
N ILE A 26 -12.23 -10.56 6.30
CA ILE A 26 -13.51 -11.20 5.92
C ILE A 26 -13.31 -12.70 5.69
N ILE A 27 -12.24 -13.08 4.98
CA ILE A 27 -11.92 -14.49 4.74
C ILE A 27 -11.69 -15.21 6.08
N CYS A 28 -10.90 -14.64 6.99
CA CYS A 28 -10.65 -15.23 8.29
C CYS A 28 -11.95 -15.40 9.10
N ILE A 29 -12.79 -14.37 9.15
CA ILE A 29 -14.07 -14.40 9.90
C ILE A 29 -14.99 -15.49 9.34
N LYS A 30 -15.13 -15.60 8.02
CA LYS A 30 -16.04 -16.57 7.39
C LYS A 30 -15.49 -18.00 7.39
N GLN A 31 -14.18 -18.19 7.31
CA GLN A 31 -13.59 -19.52 7.16
C GLN A 31 -13.17 -20.16 8.50
N LEU A 32 -12.93 -19.38 9.54
CA LEU A 32 -12.53 -19.93 10.85
C LEU A 32 -13.61 -20.85 11.45
N PRO A 33 -14.91 -20.51 11.47
CA PRO A 33 -15.96 -21.43 11.91
C PRO A 33 -16.01 -22.74 11.10
N ILE A 34 -15.86 -22.64 9.78
CA ILE A 34 -15.86 -23.82 8.88
C ILE A 34 -14.66 -24.73 9.18
N ALA A 35 -13.50 -24.16 9.47
CA ALA A 35 -12.32 -24.93 9.87
C ALA A 35 -12.55 -25.67 11.21
N LEU A 36 -13.47 -25.19 12.04
CA LEU A 36 -13.86 -25.81 13.31
C LEU A 36 -15.12 -26.68 13.21
N GLY A 37 -15.66 -26.88 12.01
CA GLY A 37 -16.81 -27.74 11.74
C GLY A 37 -18.17 -27.09 12.04
N VAL A 38 -18.24 -25.76 12.06
CA VAL A 38 -19.48 -25.00 12.26
C VAL A 38 -19.86 -24.26 11.00
N VAL A 39 -21.13 -24.32 10.61
CA VAL A 39 -21.65 -23.55 9.48
C VAL A 39 -22.08 -22.19 10.00
N ALA A 40 -21.28 -21.16 9.69
CA ALA A 40 -21.63 -19.78 9.97
C ALA A 40 -22.31 -19.16 8.75
N SER A 41 -23.48 -18.56 8.94
CA SER A 41 -24.23 -17.83 7.92
C SER A 41 -24.47 -16.40 8.38
N GLY A 42 -24.36 -15.42 7.48
CA GLY A 42 -24.58 -14.01 7.79
C GLY A 42 -23.46 -13.09 7.28
N GLU A 43 -23.59 -11.82 7.60
CA GLU A 43 -22.58 -10.80 7.30
C GLU A 43 -21.35 -10.96 8.22
N PRO A 44 -20.15 -10.50 7.80
CA PRO A 44 -18.92 -10.70 8.57
C PRO A 44 -19.00 -10.20 10.01
N LEU A 45 -19.67 -9.08 10.26
CA LEU A 45 -19.84 -8.54 11.62
C LEU A 45 -20.77 -9.38 12.50
N GLU A 46 -21.82 -9.95 11.92
CA GLU A 46 -22.75 -10.85 12.64
C GLU A 46 -22.00 -12.11 13.08
N ILE A 47 -21.23 -12.71 12.16
CA ILE A 47 -20.40 -13.88 12.46
C ILE A 47 -19.36 -13.56 13.54
N LEU A 48 -18.73 -12.36 13.47
CA LEU A 48 -17.74 -11.93 14.45
C LEU A 48 -18.36 -11.74 15.84
N ALA A 49 -19.56 -11.17 15.92
CA ALA A 49 -20.29 -10.99 17.17
C ALA A 49 -20.73 -12.35 17.78
N ASP A 50 -21.08 -13.31 16.94
CA ASP A 50 -21.49 -14.64 17.34
C ASP A 50 -20.33 -15.65 17.52
N LEU A 51 -19.10 -15.20 17.24
CA LEU A 51 -17.91 -16.06 17.26
C LEU A 51 -17.72 -16.84 18.57
N PRO A 52 -17.94 -16.26 19.77
CA PRO A 52 -17.83 -17.03 21.01
C PRO A 52 -18.80 -18.22 21.08
N HIS A 53 -20.04 -18.06 20.59
CA HIS A 53 -21.04 -19.12 20.53
C HIS A 53 -20.63 -20.17 19.47
N LEU A 54 -20.23 -19.76 18.28
CA LEU A 54 -19.75 -20.64 17.21
C LEU A 54 -18.54 -21.48 17.66
N LEU A 55 -17.63 -20.90 18.46
CA LEU A 55 -16.50 -21.64 19.04
C LEU A 55 -16.94 -22.69 20.07
N ALA A 56 -17.99 -22.41 20.83
CA ALA A 56 -18.53 -23.37 21.79
C ALA A 56 -19.27 -24.55 21.11
N GLU A 57 -19.80 -24.33 19.91
CA GLU A 57 -20.47 -25.35 19.08
C GLU A 57 -19.48 -26.12 18.16
N ALA A 58 -18.19 -25.82 18.23
CA ALA A 58 -17.18 -26.44 17.37
C ALA A 58 -17.23 -27.97 17.46
N ASN A 59 -17.23 -28.64 16.29
CA ASN A 59 -17.15 -30.10 16.21
C ASN A 59 -15.70 -30.56 16.48
N PRO A 60 -15.42 -31.25 17.58
CA PRO A 60 -14.04 -31.61 17.97
C PRO A 60 -13.29 -32.42 16.91
N ALA A 61 -13.92 -33.36 16.21
CA ALA A 61 -13.31 -34.18 15.19
C ALA A 61 -12.91 -33.33 13.98
N ILE A 62 -13.80 -32.43 13.54
CA ILE A 62 -13.53 -31.52 12.40
C ILE A 62 -12.51 -30.45 12.81
N ALA A 63 -12.60 -29.94 14.04
CA ALA A 63 -11.65 -28.97 14.59
C ALA A 63 -10.21 -29.53 14.62
N VAL A 64 -10.02 -30.81 14.92
CA VAL A 64 -8.72 -31.48 14.85
C VAL A 64 -8.14 -31.41 13.42
N ILE A 65 -8.96 -31.68 12.39
CA ILE A 65 -8.54 -31.58 10.98
C ILE A 65 -8.20 -30.13 10.63
N GLY A 66 -9.05 -29.16 10.99
CA GLY A 66 -8.85 -27.74 10.70
C GLY A 66 -7.62 -27.17 11.41
N ILE A 67 -7.48 -27.41 12.71
CA ILE A 67 -6.35 -26.92 13.51
C ILE A 67 -5.04 -27.54 13.05
N SER A 68 -4.99 -28.87 12.83
CA SER A 68 -3.78 -29.52 12.30
C SER A 68 -3.39 -28.97 10.93
N SER A 69 -4.37 -28.70 10.06
CA SER A 69 -4.16 -28.05 8.77
C SER A 69 -3.60 -26.64 8.92
N LEU A 70 -4.13 -25.82 9.84
CA LEU A 70 -3.58 -24.50 10.17
C LEU A 70 -2.15 -24.58 10.69
N VAL A 71 -1.90 -25.48 11.63
CA VAL A 71 -0.54 -25.68 12.17
C VAL A 71 0.43 -26.03 11.06
N ILE A 72 0.06 -26.94 10.14
CA ILE A 72 0.89 -27.28 8.99
C ILE A 72 1.14 -26.05 8.10
N MET A 73 0.11 -25.26 7.79
CA MET A 73 0.24 -24.07 6.94
C MET A 73 1.23 -23.05 7.51
N PHE A 74 1.22 -22.83 8.83
CA PHE A 74 2.12 -21.89 9.50
C PHE A 74 3.51 -22.45 9.77
N ALA A 75 3.58 -23.71 10.20
CA ALA A 75 4.84 -24.31 10.62
C ALA A 75 5.69 -24.85 9.45
N TRP A 76 5.06 -25.37 8.38
CA TRP A 76 5.76 -26.01 7.28
C TRP A 76 6.86 -25.13 6.66
N PRO A 77 6.63 -23.86 6.30
CA PRO A 77 7.67 -23.02 5.72
C PRO A 77 8.91 -22.85 6.61
N ALA A 78 8.71 -22.81 7.93
CA ALA A 78 9.78 -22.68 8.91
C ALA A 78 10.53 -24.02 9.13
N CYS A 79 9.78 -25.12 9.27
CA CYS A 79 10.34 -26.46 9.53
C CYS A 79 11.17 -27.00 8.35
N VAL A 80 10.79 -26.64 7.11
CA VAL A 80 11.41 -27.17 5.89
C VAL A 80 12.62 -26.36 5.43
N SER A 81 12.83 -25.18 6.00
CA SER A 81 13.94 -24.28 5.64
C SER A 81 15.31 -24.99 5.57
N PRO A 82 15.69 -25.90 6.50
CA PRO A 82 16.98 -26.61 6.45
C PRO A 82 17.05 -27.74 5.42
N TRP A 83 15.92 -28.19 4.84
CA TRP A 83 15.88 -29.39 3.99
C TRP A 83 15.54 -29.03 2.54
N PRO A 84 16.50 -28.98 1.60
CA PRO A 84 16.28 -28.47 0.25
C PRO A 84 15.29 -29.31 -0.58
N PHE A 85 15.15 -30.59 -0.32
CA PHE A 85 14.19 -31.47 -1.00
C PHE A 85 12.75 -31.11 -0.61
N PHE A 86 12.47 -31.03 0.69
CA PHE A 86 11.12 -30.73 1.20
C PHE A 86 10.70 -29.27 0.95
N ARG A 87 11.65 -28.36 0.75
CA ARG A 87 11.39 -26.95 0.40
C ARG A 87 10.62 -26.79 -0.92
N LYS A 88 10.67 -27.81 -1.78
CA LYS A 88 9.91 -27.84 -3.05
C LYS A 88 8.46 -28.30 -2.87
N VAL A 89 8.08 -28.86 -1.71
CA VAL A 89 6.74 -29.36 -1.43
C VAL A 89 5.92 -28.23 -0.81
N PRO A 90 4.88 -27.71 -1.51
CA PRO A 90 4.00 -26.67 -0.97
C PRO A 90 3.22 -27.16 0.25
N ALA A 91 3.07 -26.30 1.27
CA ALA A 91 2.30 -26.62 2.48
C ALA A 91 0.88 -27.16 2.19
N PRO A 92 0.10 -26.65 1.22
CA PRO A 92 -1.21 -27.19 0.88
C PRO A 92 -1.21 -28.68 0.52
N ILE A 93 -0.18 -29.18 -0.14
CA ILE A 93 -0.07 -30.62 -0.47
C ILE A 93 0.08 -31.44 0.82
N VAL A 94 0.90 -30.95 1.77
CA VAL A 94 1.09 -31.62 3.06
C VAL A 94 -0.21 -31.61 3.87
N VAL A 95 -0.94 -30.48 3.84
CA VAL A 95 -2.28 -30.41 4.45
C VAL A 95 -3.19 -31.50 3.89
N LEU A 96 -3.29 -31.64 2.58
CA LEU A 96 -4.14 -32.67 1.96
C LEU A 96 -3.70 -34.09 2.33
N LEU A 97 -2.39 -34.37 2.34
CA LEU A 97 -1.84 -35.67 2.73
C LEU A 97 -2.14 -36.04 4.20
N VAL A 98 -2.38 -35.07 5.05
CA VAL A 98 -2.74 -35.32 6.46
C VAL A 98 -4.26 -35.29 6.65
N ALA A 99 -4.93 -34.32 6.05
CA ALA A 99 -6.37 -34.11 6.26
C ALA A 99 -7.25 -35.19 5.62
N MET A 100 -6.90 -35.70 4.43
CA MET A 100 -7.69 -36.76 3.78
C MET A 100 -7.67 -38.08 4.59
N PRO A 101 -6.50 -38.62 5.02
CA PRO A 101 -6.47 -39.77 5.92
C PRO A 101 -7.19 -39.52 7.24
N ALA A 102 -7.10 -38.30 7.81
CA ALA A 102 -7.83 -37.95 9.02
C ALA A 102 -9.35 -37.96 8.79
N GLY A 103 -9.82 -37.42 7.66
CA GLY A 103 -11.23 -37.48 7.26
C GLY A 103 -11.73 -38.92 7.07
N TYR A 104 -10.91 -39.80 6.52
CA TYR A 104 -11.20 -41.24 6.46
C TYR A 104 -11.21 -41.89 7.83
N GLY A 105 -10.26 -41.52 8.70
CA GLY A 105 -10.20 -42.04 10.09
C GLY A 105 -11.40 -41.63 10.97
N PHE A 106 -11.97 -40.45 10.68
CA PHE A 106 -13.21 -39.98 11.33
C PHE A 106 -14.49 -40.44 10.59
N ASP A 107 -14.34 -41.27 9.55
CA ASP A 107 -15.45 -41.79 8.72
C ASP A 107 -16.43 -40.73 8.19
N LEU A 108 -15.88 -39.65 7.61
CA LEU A 108 -16.68 -38.56 7.06
C LEU A 108 -17.48 -38.95 5.81
N LEU A 109 -17.30 -40.15 5.27
CA LEU A 109 -18.07 -40.69 4.14
C LEU A 109 -19.45 -41.18 4.51
N HIS A 110 -19.68 -41.51 5.78
CA HIS A 110 -20.96 -42.03 6.27
C HIS A 110 -21.51 -41.11 7.35
N GLU A 111 -22.81 -40.86 7.29
CA GLU A 111 -23.49 -40.09 8.33
C GLU A 111 -23.58 -40.88 9.61
N HIS A 112 -23.01 -40.38 10.68
CA HIS A 112 -23.06 -40.96 12.01
C HIS A 112 -22.91 -39.90 13.10
N SER A 113 -23.28 -40.23 14.33
CA SER A 113 -23.06 -39.35 15.47
C SER A 113 -22.13 -40.00 16.48
N TYR A 114 -21.41 -39.17 17.22
CA TYR A 114 -20.56 -39.57 18.32
C TYR A 114 -20.80 -38.68 19.54
N TYR A 115 -20.60 -39.25 20.73
CA TYR A 115 -20.75 -38.54 21.99
C TYR A 115 -19.40 -38.17 22.59
N LEU A 116 -19.23 -36.90 22.94
CA LEU A 116 -18.05 -36.43 23.66
C LEU A 116 -18.45 -35.43 24.73
N GLN A 117 -18.06 -35.68 25.99
CA GLN A 117 -18.35 -34.83 27.14
C GLN A 117 -19.85 -34.52 27.33
N GLY A 118 -20.75 -35.45 26.95
CA GLY A 118 -22.20 -35.30 27.09
C GLY A 118 -22.89 -34.55 25.94
N HIS A 119 -22.16 -34.14 24.94
CA HIS A 119 -22.70 -33.54 23.70
C HIS A 119 -22.64 -34.52 22.54
N GLU A 120 -23.70 -34.54 21.74
CA GLU A 120 -23.78 -35.32 20.51
C GLU A 120 -23.30 -34.48 19.31
N TYR A 121 -22.36 -35.00 18.55
CA TYR A 121 -21.82 -34.38 17.34
C TYR A 121 -22.13 -35.25 16.14
N GLN A 122 -22.52 -34.61 15.02
CA GLN A 122 -22.77 -35.30 13.76
C GLN A 122 -21.54 -35.21 12.86
N LEU A 123 -21.24 -36.29 12.15
CA LEU A 123 -20.22 -36.38 11.12
C LEU A 123 -20.87 -36.95 9.85
N GLY A 124 -20.28 -36.63 8.69
CA GLY A 124 -20.82 -37.12 7.41
C GLY A 124 -20.30 -36.34 6.21
N GLU A 125 -20.83 -36.66 5.02
CA GLU A 125 -20.48 -36.07 3.72
C GLU A 125 -20.60 -34.53 3.68
N GLN A 126 -21.39 -33.93 4.57
CA GLN A 126 -21.54 -32.47 4.69
C GLN A 126 -20.23 -31.72 5.01
N PHE A 127 -19.23 -32.39 5.59
CA PHE A 127 -17.92 -31.85 5.88
C PHE A 127 -16.87 -32.13 4.80
N LEU A 128 -17.29 -32.75 3.71
CA LEU A 128 -16.45 -33.02 2.54
C LEU A 128 -16.78 -32.07 1.39
N VAL A 129 -15.81 -31.90 0.47
CA VAL A 129 -16.03 -31.08 -0.72
C VAL A 129 -17.12 -31.69 -1.59
N SER A 130 -18.15 -30.90 -1.91
CA SER A 130 -19.20 -31.32 -2.81
C SER A 130 -18.67 -31.43 -4.25
N MET A 131 -18.66 -32.64 -4.79
CA MET A 131 -18.20 -32.94 -6.14
C MET A 131 -19.19 -33.83 -6.88
N PRO A 132 -19.26 -33.77 -8.22
CA PRO A 132 -20.04 -34.73 -9.00
C PRO A 132 -19.58 -36.16 -8.70
N LYS A 133 -20.52 -37.06 -8.39
CA LYS A 133 -20.20 -38.47 -8.03
C LYS A 133 -19.68 -39.31 -9.20
N GLN A 134 -19.80 -38.83 -10.42
CA GLN A 134 -19.42 -39.56 -11.63
C GLN A 134 -18.30 -38.88 -12.40
N VAL A 135 -17.43 -39.66 -12.99
CA VAL A 135 -16.43 -39.21 -13.96
C VAL A 135 -17.15 -38.48 -15.10
N PHE A 136 -16.65 -37.29 -15.46
CA PHE A 136 -17.29 -36.36 -16.40
C PHE A 136 -18.65 -35.82 -15.94
N GLY A 137 -19.06 -36.04 -14.68
CA GLY A 137 -20.35 -35.57 -14.15
C GLY A 137 -20.51 -34.05 -14.21
N MET A 138 -19.40 -33.30 -14.11
CA MET A 138 -19.40 -31.83 -14.20
C MET A 138 -20.07 -31.27 -15.47
N PHE A 139 -20.10 -32.02 -16.58
CA PHE A 139 -20.75 -31.56 -17.81
C PHE A 139 -22.28 -31.65 -17.75
N ARG A 140 -22.84 -32.40 -16.77
CA ARG A 140 -24.29 -32.48 -16.52
C ARG A 140 -24.78 -31.32 -15.67
N ASP A 141 -23.88 -30.71 -14.91
CA ASP A 141 -24.18 -29.59 -14.00
C ASP A 141 -24.09 -28.23 -14.71
N VAL A 142 -23.81 -28.22 -16.01
CA VAL A 142 -23.82 -26.99 -16.81
C VAL A 142 -25.22 -26.39 -16.79
N THR A 143 -25.33 -25.17 -16.24
CA THR A 143 -26.59 -24.43 -16.18
C THR A 143 -26.54 -23.22 -17.09
N LEU A 144 -27.59 -23.07 -17.92
CA LEU A 144 -27.71 -21.91 -18.79
C LEU A 144 -28.25 -20.70 -18.01
N PRO A 145 -27.83 -19.48 -18.37
CA PRO A 145 -28.27 -18.27 -17.66
C PRO A 145 -29.77 -18.02 -17.86
N ASN A 146 -30.43 -17.62 -16.77
CA ASN A 146 -31.82 -17.15 -16.83
C ASN A 146 -31.86 -15.66 -17.15
N PHE A 147 -32.10 -15.31 -18.41
CA PHE A 147 -32.15 -13.92 -18.87
C PHE A 147 -33.34 -13.12 -18.31
N ALA A 148 -34.35 -13.76 -17.72
CA ALA A 148 -35.43 -13.04 -17.04
C ALA A 148 -34.95 -12.19 -15.87
N VAL A 149 -33.78 -12.53 -15.29
CA VAL A 149 -33.14 -11.75 -14.21
C VAL A 149 -32.72 -10.34 -14.67
N LEU A 150 -32.57 -10.09 -15.97
CA LEU A 150 -32.23 -8.77 -16.49
C LEU A 150 -33.31 -7.71 -16.24
N THR A 151 -34.53 -8.10 -15.91
CA THR A 151 -35.63 -7.20 -15.51
C THR A 151 -35.58 -6.81 -14.02
N ASP A 152 -34.77 -7.51 -13.20
CA ASP A 152 -34.60 -7.21 -11.77
C ASP A 152 -33.51 -6.15 -11.56
N PRO A 153 -33.81 -4.98 -10.95
CA PRO A 153 -32.81 -3.97 -10.63
C PRO A 153 -31.66 -4.48 -9.73
N ARG A 154 -31.91 -5.49 -8.89
CA ARG A 154 -30.87 -6.11 -8.04
C ARG A 154 -29.79 -6.79 -8.87
N ALA A 155 -30.18 -7.41 -9.98
CA ALA A 155 -29.20 -8.05 -10.89
C ALA A 155 -28.22 -7.01 -11.46
N TRP A 156 -28.71 -5.84 -11.85
CA TRP A 156 -27.86 -4.75 -12.33
C TRP A 156 -26.93 -4.19 -11.26
N LYS A 157 -27.41 -4.06 -10.00
CA LYS A 157 -26.57 -3.70 -8.87
C LYS A 157 -25.37 -4.66 -8.76
N TRP A 158 -25.64 -5.97 -8.74
CA TRP A 158 -24.58 -6.97 -8.63
C TRP A 158 -23.68 -7.01 -9.86
N ALA A 159 -24.22 -6.85 -11.06
CA ALA A 159 -23.42 -6.78 -12.29
C ALA A 159 -22.43 -5.61 -12.26
N ILE A 160 -22.85 -4.43 -11.78
CA ILE A 160 -21.98 -3.26 -11.64
C ILE A 160 -20.92 -3.51 -10.57
N ILE A 161 -21.30 -4.09 -9.43
CA ILE A 161 -20.36 -4.43 -8.35
C ILE A 161 -19.29 -5.40 -8.87
N PHE A 162 -19.67 -6.49 -9.50
CA PHE A 162 -18.73 -7.47 -10.07
C PHE A 162 -17.84 -6.84 -11.15
N PHE A 163 -18.39 -5.99 -12.00
CA PHE A 163 -17.62 -5.27 -13.01
C PHE A 163 -16.56 -4.36 -12.36
N CYS A 164 -16.95 -3.54 -11.39
CA CYS A 164 -16.04 -2.60 -10.73
C CYS A 164 -14.96 -3.34 -9.93
N ILE A 165 -15.37 -4.27 -9.06
CA ILE A 165 -14.46 -4.99 -8.18
C ILE A 165 -13.56 -5.92 -8.99
N GLY A 166 -14.12 -6.73 -9.87
CA GLY A 166 -13.34 -7.68 -10.67
C GLY A 166 -12.34 -7.00 -11.60
N SER A 167 -12.71 -5.85 -12.19
CA SER A 167 -11.79 -5.06 -13.02
C SER A 167 -10.67 -4.45 -12.18
N LEU A 168 -11.00 -3.89 -11.03
CA LEU A 168 -10.04 -3.27 -10.12
C LEU A 168 -9.05 -4.31 -9.58
N GLU A 169 -9.56 -5.40 -9.04
CA GLU A 169 -8.73 -6.47 -8.46
C GLU A 169 -7.83 -7.12 -9.50
N SER A 170 -8.34 -7.35 -10.73
CA SER A 170 -7.53 -7.89 -11.82
C SER A 170 -6.38 -6.96 -12.21
N VAL A 171 -6.63 -5.65 -12.33
CA VAL A 171 -5.58 -4.68 -12.66
C VAL A 171 -4.54 -4.57 -11.55
N LEU A 172 -4.97 -4.53 -10.29
CA LEU A 172 -4.05 -4.45 -9.14
C LEU A 172 -3.21 -5.72 -9.02
N SER A 173 -3.82 -6.89 -9.20
CA SER A 173 -3.12 -8.18 -9.21
C SER A 173 -2.08 -8.25 -10.32
N ALA A 174 -2.42 -7.81 -11.53
CA ALA A 174 -1.50 -7.77 -12.65
C ALA A 174 -0.31 -6.84 -12.39
N LYS A 175 -0.55 -5.65 -11.82
CA LYS A 175 0.52 -4.71 -11.43
C LYS A 175 1.42 -5.26 -10.34
N ALA A 176 0.83 -5.87 -9.29
CA ALA A 176 1.60 -6.48 -8.22
C ALA A 176 2.51 -7.61 -8.74
N ILE A 177 2.02 -8.37 -9.72
CA ILE A 177 2.81 -9.43 -10.37
C ILE A 177 3.91 -8.85 -11.26
N ASP A 178 3.63 -7.79 -12.02
CA ASP A 178 4.64 -7.10 -12.83
C ASP A 178 5.80 -6.58 -11.95
N ALA A 179 5.50 -6.09 -10.75
CA ALA A 179 6.52 -5.59 -9.82
C ALA A 179 7.45 -6.70 -9.28
N VAL A 180 6.92 -7.91 -9.08
CA VAL A 180 7.70 -9.06 -8.57
C VAL A 180 8.25 -9.98 -9.67
N ASP A 181 7.98 -9.70 -10.95
CA ASP A 181 8.47 -10.50 -12.06
C ASP A 181 10.00 -10.34 -12.23
N PRO A 182 10.79 -11.44 -12.12
CA PRO A 182 12.25 -11.39 -12.26
C PRO A 182 12.72 -10.88 -13.63
N TRP A 183 11.88 -11.01 -14.65
CA TRP A 183 12.17 -10.58 -16.03
C TRP A 183 11.69 -9.17 -16.33
N LYS A 184 11.14 -8.45 -15.32
CA LYS A 184 10.67 -7.05 -15.46
C LYS A 184 9.68 -6.85 -16.64
N ARG A 185 8.89 -7.89 -16.98
CA ARG A 185 7.88 -7.80 -18.05
C ARG A 185 6.71 -6.97 -17.58
N ARG A 186 6.16 -6.19 -18.49
CA ARG A 186 4.99 -5.36 -18.21
C ARG A 186 3.75 -5.92 -18.88
N SER A 187 2.69 -6.06 -18.13
CA SER A 187 1.37 -6.50 -18.59
C SER A 187 0.64 -5.34 -19.28
N ASN A 188 -0.03 -5.66 -20.39
CA ASN A 188 -0.97 -4.72 -20.98
C ASN A 188 -2.32 -4.86 -20.27
N MET A 189 -2.60 -3.94 -19.34
CA MET A 189 -3.79 -3.99 -18.47
C MET A 189 -5.10 -4.01 -19.25
N ASP A 190 -5.19 -3.35 -20.40
CA ASP A 190 -6.40 -3.35 -21.24
C ASP A 190 -6.64 -4.72 -21.89
N ARG A 191 -5.56 -5.39 -22.34
CA ARG A 191 -5.64 -6.74 -22.91
C ARG A 191 -5.93 -7.78 -21.84
N ASP A 192 -5.37 -7.62 -20.65
CA ASP A 192 -5.63 -8.51 -19.51
C ASP A 192 -7.09 -8.42 -19.09
N LEU A 193 -7.63 -7.22 -18.88
CA LEU A 193 -9.03 -7.00 -18.57
C LEU A 193 -9.97 -7.55 -19.66
N PHE A 194 -9.60 -7.40 -20.94
CA PHE A 194 -10.38 -7.96 -22.03
C PHE A 194 -10.38 -9.48 -21.97
N ALA A 195 -9.25 -10.11 -21.72
CA ALA A 195 -9.12 -11.56 -21.60
C ALA A 195 -9.92 -12.10 -20.40
N VAL A 196 -9.81 -11.46 -19.24
CA VAL A 196 -10.59 -11.81 -18.03
C VAL A 196 -12.09 -11.64 -18.30
N GLY A 197 -12.50 -10.53 -18.93
CA GLY A 197 -13.90 -10.28 -19.29
C GLY A 197 -14.46 -11.31 -20.27
N ALA A 198 -13.70 -11.67 -21.31
CA ALA A 198 -14.10 -12.72 -22.26
C ALA A 198 -14.20 -14.09 -21.57
N GLY A 199 -13.25 -14.42 -20.69
CA GLY A 199 -13.28 -15.64 -19.88
C GLY A 199 -14.50 -15.69 -18.97
N ASN A 200 -14.81 -14.59 -18.29
CA ASN A 200 -15.99 -14.47 -17.43
C ASN A 200 -17.31 -14.60 -18.21
N LEU A 201 -17.37 -14.04 -19.42
CA LEU A 201 -18.54 -14.20 -20.28
C LEU A 201 -18.79 -15.68 -20.64
N ILE A 202 -17.74 -16.39 -21.04
CA ILE A 202 -17.84 -17.82 -21.38
C ILE A 202 -18.19 -18.64 -20.12
N ALA A 203 -17.50 -18.39 -19.00
CA ALA A 203 -17.76 -19.09 -17.75
C ALA A 203 -19.21 -18.89 -17.27
N SER A 204 -19.72 -17.67 -17.30
CA SER A 204 -21.10 -17.36 -16.88
C SER A 204 -22.17 -18.00 -17.77
N LEU A 205 -21.91 -18.16 -19.09
CA LEU A 205 -22.79 -18.88 -20.00
C LEU A 205 -22.87 -20.39 -19.72
N LEU A 206 -21.85 -20.92 -19.00
CA LEU A 206 -21.80 -22.33 -18.58
C LEU A 206 -22.18 -22.52 -17.11
N GLY A 207 -22.65 -21.46 -16.41
CA GLY A 207 -23.02 -21.51 -15.00
C GLY A 207 -21.84 -21.37 -14.04
N GLY A 208 -20.65 -20.96 -14.54
CA GLY A 208 -19.46 -20.74 -13.72
C GLY A 208 -19.50 -19.41 -12.96
N LEU A 209 -18.72 -19.34 -11.88
CA LEU A 209 -18.56 -18.13 -11.08
C LEU A 209 -17.62 -17.13 -11.77
N PRO A 210 -17.79 -15.82 -11.50
CA PRO A 210 -16.84 -14.80 -11.95
C PRO A 210 -15.42 -15.07 -11.44
N MET A 211 -14.43 -14.86 -12.30
CA MET A 211 -13.02 -15.00 -11.97
C MET A 211 -12.29 -13.67 -12.12
N ILE A 212 -11.16 -13.52 -11.42
CA ILE A 212 -10.25 -12.39 -11.45
C ILE A 212 -8.81 -12.88 -11.65
N SER A 213 -7.92 -11.98 -12.01
CA SER A 213 -6.48 -12.23 -11.92
C SER A 213 -6.07 -12.35 -10.45
N GLU A 214 -5.25 -13.36 -10.10
CA GLU A 214 -4.98 -13.70 -8.71
C GLU A 214 -3.48 -13.67 -8.42
N ILE A 215 -3.09 -12.95 -7.34
CA ILE A 215 -1.68 -12.69 -7.00
C ILE A 215 -0.98 -13.96 -6.52
N VAL A 216 -1.59 -14.71 -5.59
CA VAL A 216 -0.93 -15.82 -4.89
C VAL A 216 -0.53 -16.92 -5.85
N ARG A 217 -1.43 -17.33 -6.72
CA ARG A 217 -1.18 -18.37 -7.74
C ARG A 217 -0.20 -17.88 -8.80
N SER A 218 -0.32 -16.62 -9.23
CA SER A 218 0.61 -16.01 -10.19
C SER A 218 2.02 -15.94 -9.63
N LYS A 219 2.18 -15.54 -8.36
CA LYS A 219 3.46 -15.57 -7.68
C LYS A 219 4.03 -16.98 -7.55
N ALA A 220 3.21 -17.95 -7.16
CA ALA A 220 3.63 -19.34 -7.09
C ALA A 220 4.13 -19.85 -8.45
N ASN A 221 3.48 -19.46 -9.56
CA ASN A 221 3.93 -19.79 -10.91
C ASN A 221 5.30 -19.18 -11.23
N ILE A 222 5.53 -17.92 -10.86
CA ILE A 222 6.83 -17.23 -11.04
C ILE A 222 7.91 -17.89 -10.19
N ASP A 223 7.66 -18.14 -8.91
CA ASP A 223 8.59 -18.74 -7.96
C ASP A 223 9.01 -20.16 -8.39
N ASN A 224 8.16 -20.86 -9.13
CA ASN A 224 8.45 -22.17 -9.74
C ASN A 224 8.99 -22.09 -11.17
N GLY A 225 9.37 -20.91 -11.65
CA GLY A 225 10.06 -20.71 -12.91
C GLY A 225 9.15 -20.64 -14.14
N GLY A 226 7.86 -20.36 -13.97
CA GLY A 226 6.92 -20.16 -15.07
C GLY A 226 7.26 -18.91 -15.89
N LYS A 227 7.63 -19.07 -17.17
CA LYS A 227 8.12 -17.99 -18.03
C LYS A 227 7.08 -17.50 -19.05
N THR A 228 6.08 -18.31 -19.34
CA THR A 228 5.17 -18.05 -20.46
C THR A 228 3.71 -18.20 -20.03
N ARG A 229 2.82 -17.54 -20.78
CA ARG A 229 1.37 -17.68 -20.61
C ARG A 229 0.85 -19.12 -20.75
N PHE A 230 1.62 -20.01 -21.37
CA PHE A 230 1.26 -21.44 -21.46
C PHE A 230 1.25 -22.14 -20.11
N ALA A 231 1.99 -21.66 -19.10
CA ALA A 231 1.90 -22.18 -17.74
C ALA A 231 0.47 -22.06 -17.19
N ASN A 232 -0.18 -20.90 -17.40
CA ASN A 232 -1.58 -20.69 -16.98
C ASN A 232 -2.56 -21.52 -17.80
N PHE A 233 -2.33 -21.70 -19.11
CA PHE A 233 -3.14 -22.58 -19.96
C PHE A 233 -3.10 -24.03 -19.45
N TRP A 234 -1.91 -24.58 -19.21
CA TRP A 234 -1.77 -25.94 -18.70
C TRP A 234 -2.34 -26.11 -17.30
N HIS A 235 -2.20 -25.10 -16.43
CA HIS A 235 -2.84 -25.11 -15.12
C HIS A 235 -4.36 -25.28 -15.25
N ALA A 236 -5.01 -24.51 -16.15
CA ALA A 236 -6.44 -24.63 -16.39
C ALA A 236 -6.83 -26.01 -16.97
N VAL A 237 -6.04 -26.55 -17.91
CA VAL A 237 -6.26 -27.89 -18.49
C VAL A 237 -6.13 -28.97 -17.41
N PHE A 238 -5.08 -28.94 -16.58
CA PHE A 238 -4.91 -29.91 -15.50
C PHE A 238 -6.02 -29.81 -14.45
N LEU A 239 -6.45 -28.60 -14.08
CA LEU A 239 -7.56 -28.43 -13.16
C LEU A 239 -8.85 -29.05 -13.72
N LEU A 240 -9.18 -28.77 -14.99
CA LEU A 240 -10.33 -29.34 -15.68
C LEU A 240 -10.26 -30.86 -15.75
N LEU A 241 -9.10 -31.42 -16.09
CA LEU A 241 -8.87 -32.87 -16.14
C LEU A 241 -9.02 -33.51 -14.75
N CYS A 242 -8.48 -32.90 -13.69
CA CYS A 242 -8.63 -33.42 -12.35
C CYS A 242 -10.10 -33.48 -11.92
N VAL A 243 -10.87 -32.39 -12.14
CA VAL A 243 -12.30 -32.35 -11.82
C VAL A 243 -13.11 -33.36 -12.66
N ALA A 244 -12.73 -33.52 -13.94
CA ALA A 244 -13.43 -34.44 -14.83
C ALA A 244 -13.15 -35.92 -14.55
N ILE A 245 -11.88 -36.28 -14.24
CA ILE A 245 -11.43 -37.69 -14.20
C ILE A 245 -11.41 -38.23 -12.79
N ILE A 246 -11.05 -37.42 -11.78
CA ILE A 246 -10.87 -37.86 -10.38
C ILE A 246 -11.79 -37.12 -9.39
N PRO A 247 -13.07 -36.86 -9.70
CA PRO A 247 -13.96 -36.12 -8.80
C PRO A 247 -14.14 -36.85 -7.45
N THR A 248 -14.18 -38.17 -7.45
CA THR A 248 -14.31 -39.01 -6.25
C THR A 248 -13.12 -38.80 -5.29
N PHE A 249 -11.90 -38.66 -5.84
CA PHE A 249 -10.73 -38.38 -5.01
C PHE A 249 -10.79 -36.97 -4.42
N LEU A 250 -11.24 -35.97 -5.21
CA LEU A 250 -11.41 -34.60 -4.74
C LEU A 250 -12.51 -34.48 -3.68
N HIS A 251 -13.54 -35.32 -3.77
CA HIS A 251 -14.61 -35.39 -2.77
C HIS A 251 -14.10 -35.80 -1.38
N LEU A 252 -13.01 -36.56 -1.29
CA LEU A 252 -12.41 -36.95 0.00
C LEU A 252 -11.74 -35.81 0.75
N ILE A 253 -11.64 -34.63 0.17
CA ILE A 253 -11.02 -33.46 0.81
C ILE A 253 -11.97 -32.89 1.87
N PRO A 254 -11.56 -32.82 3.16
CA PRO A 254 -12.37 -32.17 4.18
C PRO A 254 -12.47 -30.66 3.96
N LEU A 255 -13.68 -30.10 4.09
CA LEU A 255 -13.91 -28.64 4.01
C LEU A 255 -13.09 -27.87 5.04
N ALA A 256 -12.89 -28.44 6.23
CA ALA A 256 -12.05 -27.84 7.27
C ALA A 256 -10.60 -27.61 6.83
N ALA A 257 -10.04 -28.50 6.01
CA ALA A 257 -8.70 -28.33 5.46
C ALA A 257 -8.62 -27.17 4.45
N LEU A 258 -9.64 -27.06 3.57
CA LEU A 258 -9.73 -25.92 2.64
C LEU A 258 -9.96 -24.61 3.37
N ALA A 259 -10.84 -24.61 4.35
CA ALA A 259 -11.10 -23.44 5.20
C ALA A 259 -9.83 -23.00 5.93
N ALA A 260 -9.06 -23.92 6.50
CA ALA A 260 -7.77 -23.64 7.12
C ALA A 260 -6.76 -23.00 6.16
N MET A 261 -6.68 -23.50 4.92
CA MET A 261 -5.82 -22.88 3.89
C MET A 261 -6.28 -21.48 3.53
N LEU A 262 -7.60 -21.22 3.49
CA LEU A 262 -8.17 -19.90 3.26
C LEU A 262 -7.92 -18.96 4.44
N VAL A 263 -8.05 -19.42 5.69
CA VAL A 263 -7.68 -18.63 6.88
C VAL A 263 -6.22 -18.20 6.85
N TYR A 264 -5.31 -19.11 6.48
CA TYR A 264 -3.89 -18.77 6.31
C TYR A 264 -3.68 -17.71 5.21
N THR A 265 -4.40 -17.82 4.10
CA THR A 265 -4.34 -16.82 3.01
C THR A 265 -4.87 -15.47 3.49
N GLY A 266 -6.00 -15.45 4.19
CA GLY A 266 -6.55 -14.24 4.80
C GLY A 266 -5.59 -13.58 5.79
N PHE A 267 -4.96 -14.37 6.65
CA PHE A 267 -3.92 -13.90 7.57
C PHE A 267 -2.73 -13.27 6.81
N ARG A 268 -2.28 -13.87 5.71
CA ARG A 268 -1.20 -13.29 4.90
C ARG A 268 -1.56 -11.96 4.27
N LEU A 269 -2.81 -11.76 3.87
CA LEU A 269 -3.31 -10.48 3.34
C LEU A 269 -3.40 -9.40 4.44
N THR A 270 -3.57 -9.82 5.70
CA THR A 270 -3.69 -8.91 6.87
C THR A 270 -2.45 -8.98 7.77
N HIS A 271 -1.30 -9.38 7.22
CA HIS A 271 -0.10 -9.62 8.02
C HIS A 271 0.34 -8.36 8.78
N PRO A 272 0.71 -8.47 10.08
CA PRO A 272 1.10 -7.30 10.90
C PRO A 272 2.22 -6.44 10.31
N THR A 273 3.09 -7.02 9.47
CA THR A 273 4.15 -6.28 8.77
C THR A 273 3.60 -5.21 7.83
N GLU A 274 2.41 -5.42 7.24
CA GLU A 274 1.77 -4.43 6.37
C GLU A 274 1.39 -3.17 7.17
N PHE A 275 0.86 -3.33 8.38
CA PHE A 275 0.54 -2.20 9.27
C PHE A 275 1.80 -1.40 9.62
N VAL A 276 2.89 -2.09 9.94
CA VAL A 276 4.19 -1.46 10.24
C VAL A 276 4.75 -0.77 9.00
N HIS A 277 4.63 -1.40 7.83
CA HIS A 277 5.09 -0.82 6.57
C HIS A 277 4.36 0.48 6.25
N ILE A 278 3.03 0.47 6.28
CA ILE A 278 2.20 1.65 6.02
C ILE A 278 2.41 2.75 7.08
N TYR A 279 2.55 2.36 8.37
CA TYR A 279 2.89 3.32 9.43
C TYR A 279 4.21 4.05 9.17
N ARG A 280 5.22 3.35 8.66
CA ARG A 280 6.52 3.95 8.32
C ARG A 280 6.43 4.93 7.15
N ILE A 281 5.50 4.73 6.22
CA ILE A 281 5.23 5.69 5.14
C ILE A 281 4.63 6.97 5.73
N GLY A 282 3.65 6.84 6.65
CA GLY A 282 3.06 7.99 7.33
C GLY A 282 1.83 7.63 8.17
N ARG A 283 1.62 8.43 9.23
CA ARG A 283 0.44 8.25 10.10
C ARG A 283 -0.88 8.45 9.37
N GLU A 284 -0.92 9.38 8.42
CA GLU A 284 -2.10 9.61 7.58
C GLU A 284 -2.40 8.40 6.69
N GLN A 285 -1.35 7.76 6.15
CA GLN A 285 -1.48 6.57 5.33
C GLN A 285 -2.02 5.39 6.14
N LEU A 286 -1.55 5.24 7.39
CA LEU A 286 -2.09 4.23 8.31
C LEU A 286 -3.57 4.50 8.63
N ALA A 287 -3.95 5.76 8.86
CA ALA A 287 -5.36 6.11 9.11
C ALA A 287 -6.25 5.76 7.92
N ILE A 288 -5.82 6.05 6.69
CA ILE A 288 -6.54 5.69 5.47
C ILE A 288 -6.64 4.16 5.33
N PHE A 289 -5.52 3.45 5.53
CA PHE A 289 -5.45 2.00 5.47
C PHE A 289 -6.42 1.34 6.46
N ILE A 290 -6.37 1.73 7.74
CA ILE A 290 -7.25 1.17 8.80
C ILE A 290 -8.71 1.52 8.52
N THR A 291 -9.01 2.77 8.15
CA THR A 291 -10.38 3.18 7.83
C THR A 291 -10.93 2.36 6.66
N THR A 292 -10.16 2.20 5.59
CA THR A 292 -10.57 1.38 4.44
C THR A 292 -10.80 -0.06 4.85
N MET A 293 -9.86 -0.69 5.58
CA MET A 293 -9.97 -2.05 6.07
C MET A 293 -11.23 -2.26 6.91
N VAL A 294 -11.46 -1.40 7.89
CA VAL A 294 -12.63 -1.48 8.78
C VAL A 294 -13.93 -1.29 7.99
N MET A 295 -13.97 -0.29 7.12
CA MET A 295 -15.19 0.00 6.34
C MET A 295 -15.51 -1.10 5.33
N VAL A 296 -14.51 -1.77 4.75
CA VAL A 296 -14.71 -2.96 3.91
C VAL A 296 -15.35 -4.10 4.69
N VAL A 297 -14.96 -4.29 5.95
CA VAL A 297 -15.53 -5.35 6.82
C VAL A 297 -16.95 -5.00 7.31
N VAL A 298 -17.19 -3.71 7.60
CA VAL A 298 -18.46 -3.21 8.18
C VAL A 298 -19.56 -3.05 7.12
N THR A 299 -19.18 -2.70 5.89
CA THR A 299 -20.13 -2.42 4.80
C THR A 299 -19.97 -3.43 3.66
N ASP A 300 -19.33 -3.01 2.61
CA ASP A 300 -18.91 -3.84 1.49
C ASP A 300 -17.62 -3.29 0.88
N LEU A 301 -17.03 -4.08 -0.02
CA LEU A 301 -15.76 -3.75 -0.62
C LEU A 301 -15.77 -2.40 -1.36
N LEU A 302 -16.84 -2.12 -2.11
CA LEU A 302 -16.95 -0.91 -2.93
C LEU A 302 -17.10 0.34 -2.07
N VAL A 303 -18.00 0.28 -1.07
CA VAL A 303 -18.25 1.39 -0.14
C VAL A 303 -17.01 1.65 0.72
N GLY A 304 -16.36 0.60 1.21
CA GLY A 304 -15.15 0.71 2.02
C GLY A 304 -14.00 1.39 1.26
N VAL A 305 -13.76 0.99 0.02
CA VAL A 305 -12.77 1.63 -0.86
C VAL A 305 -13.13 3.09 -1.15
N LEU A 306 -14.40 3.37 -1.44
CA LEU A 306 -14.85 4.74 -1.69
C LEU A 306 -14.63 5.66 -0.49
N ILE A 307 -14.94 5.19 0.72
CA ILE A 307 -14.68 5.93 1.96
C ILE A 307 -13.19 6.19 2.15
N GLY A 308 -12.33 5.19 1.89
CA GLY A 308 -10.89 5.37 1.93
C GLY A 308 -10.38 6.44 0.96
N VAL A 309 -10.88 6.44 -0.27
CA VAL A 309 -10.56 7.47 -1.28
C VAL A 309 -11.04 8.85 -0.83
N ILE A 310 -12.28 8.95 -0.33
CA ILE A 310 -12.83 10.22 0.17
C ILE A 310 -12.00 10.74 1.34
N LEU A 311 -11.60 9.88 2.28
CA LEU A 311 -10.74 10.26 3.40
C LEU A 311 -9.38 10.79 2.90
N LYS A 312 -8.76 10.13 1.92
CA LYS A 312 -7.49 10.61 1.35
C LYS A 312 -7.65 11.98 0.68
N VAL A 313 -8.71 12.18 -0.09
CA VAL A 313 -9.03 13.49 -0.68
C VAL A 313 -9.24 14.56 0.40
N ALA A 314 -9.97 14.23 1.47
CA ALA A 314 -10.19 15.15 2.58
C ALA A 314 -8.87 15.54 3.28
N LEU A 315 -7.97 14.58 3.49
CA LEU A 315 -6.64 14.84 4.05
C LEU A 315 -5.79 15.72 3.11
N HIS A 316 -5.86 15.52 1.79
CA HIS A 316 -5.18 16.41 0.84
C HIS A 316 -5.69 17.84 0.93
N LEU A 317 -7.03 18.04 1.02
CA LEU A 317 -7.63 19.37 1.20
C LEU A 317 -7.19 20.01 2.53
N ALA A 318 -7.20 19.24 3.62
CA ALA A 318 -6.73 19.70 4.93
C ALA A 318 -5.23 20.07 4.91
N ASN A 319 -4.44 19.42 4.06
CA ASN A 319 -3.03 19.72 3.84
C ASN A 319 -2.78 20.88 2.85
N GLY A 320 -3.84 21.56 2.39
CA GLY A 320 -3.73 22.78 1.59
C GLY A 320 -3.71 22.56 0.08
N VAL A 321 -4.04 21.36 -0.41
CA VAL A 321 -4.18 21.11 -1.86
C VAL A 321 -5.37 21.91 -2.40
N PRO A 322 -5.20 22.77 -3.42
CA PRO A 322 -6.30 23.51 -4.01
C PRO A 322 -7.30 22.57 -4.69
N VAL A 323 -8.60 22.80 -4.46
CA VAL A 323 -9.67 21.97 -5.06
C VAL A 323 -9.53 21.86 -6.59
N ARG A 324 -9.12 22.94 -7.25
CA ARG A 324 -8.92 23.00 -8.71
C ARG A 324 -7.83 22.02 -9.19
N SER A 325 -6.82 21.73 -8.36
CA SER A 325 -5.70 20.86 -8.71
C SER A 325 -5.90 19.39 -8.34
N LEU A 326 -6.98 19.04 -7.63
CA LEU A 326 -7.28 17.66 -7.25
C LEU A 326 -7.37 16.69 -8.44
N PHE A 327 -8.03 17.14 -9.53
CA PHE A 327 -8.25 16.27 -10.70
C PHE A 327 -7.55 16.75 -11.97
N LYS A 328 -6.95 17.94 -11.93
CA LYS A 328 -6.24 18.52 -13.07
C LYS A 328 -4.86 19.01 -12.63
N PRO A 329 -3.77 18.36 -13.09
CA PRO A 329 -2.43 18.87 -12.82
C PRO A 329 -2.21 20.15 -13.66
N TYR A 330 -1.48 21.10 -13.09
CA TYR A 330 -0.99 22.27 -13.79
C TYR A 330 0.45 22.02 -14.21
N LEU A 331 0.63 21.75 -15.51
CA LEU A 331 1.89 21.33 -16.09
C LEU A 331 2.30 22.31 -17.16
N GLU A 332 3.55 22.74 -17.13
CA GLU A 332 4.20 23.52 -18.18
C GLU A 332 5.32 22.68 -18.76
N VAL A 333 5.35 22.57 -20.08
CA VAL A 333 6.38 21.80 -20.80
C VAL A 333 7.31 22.79 -21.48
N GLU A 334 8.59 22.65 -21.26
CA GLU A 334 9.66 23.46 -21.80
C GLU A 334 10.77 22.54 -22.33
N ASP A 335 11.28 22.83 -23.52
CA ASP A 335 12.40 22.10 -24.08
C ASP A 335 13.71 22.74 -23.62
N ILE A 336 14.53 21.99 -22.88
CA ILE A 336 15.85 22.42 -22.40
C ILE A 336 16.89 22.27 -23.52
N SER A 337 16.81 21.17 -24.27
CA SER A 337 17.67 20.83 -25.39
C SER A 337 16.91 19.97 -26.42
N ASP A 338 17.56 19.66 -27.57
CA ASP A 338 16.94 18.86 -28.63
C ASP A 338 16.50 17.46 -28.16
N ASP A 339 17.15 16.91 -27.14
CA ASP A 339 16.90 15.55 -26.60
C ASP A 339 16.32 15.53 -25.18
N THR A 340 16.16 16.70 -24.53
CA THR A 340 15.73 16.79 -23.14
C THR A 340 14.61 17.83 -22.96
N SER A 341 13.51 17.40 -22.37
CA SER A 341 12.37 18.26 -22.02
C SER A 341 12.19 18.37 -20.50
N LEU A 342 11.67 19.49 -20.04
CA LEU A 342 11.30 19.79 -18.66
C LEU A 342 9.78 19.85 -18.54
N ILE A 343 9.23 19.10 -17.58
CA ILE A 343 7.84 19.28 -17.16
C ILE A 343 7.85 19.92 -15.78
N ARG A 344 7.38 21.16 -15.71
CA ARG A 344 7.21 21.88 -14.43
C ARG A 344 5.80 21.71 -13.92
N ALA A 345 5.65 21.10 -12.75
CA ALA A 345 4.37 20.95 -12.07
C ALA A 345 4.12 22.09 -11.09
N ARG A 346 2.87 22.52 -11.01
CA ARG A 346 2.41 23.56 -10.07
C ARG A 346 1.23 23.06 -9.24
N ASP A 347 0.95 23.71 -8.12
CA ASP A 347 -0.11 23.46 -7.16
C ASP A 347 0.02 22.12 -6.42
N SER A 348 -0.24 20.98 -7.06
CA SER A 348 -0.13 19.67 -6.40
C SER A 348 0.15 18.52 -7.38
N ALA A 349 0.83 17.50 -6.89
CA ALA A 349 1.01 16.22 -7.56
C ALA A 349 0.45 15.12 -6.64
N VAL A 350 -0.80 14.71 -6.87
CA VAL A 350 -1.56 13.79 -6.02
C VAL A 350 -2.19 12.67 -6.85
N PHE A 351 -2.53 11.54 -6.19
CA PHE A 351 -3.08 10.37 -6.87
C PHE A 351 -4.24 10.69 -7.83
N SER A 352 -5.10 11.63 -7.45
CA SER A 352 -6.31 11.96 -8.20
C SER A 352 -6.05 12.76 -9.49
N ASN A 353 -4.91 13.46 -9.59
CA ASN A 353 -4.49 14.14 -10.82
C ASN A 353 -3.34 13.41 -11.56
N TRP A 354 -2.97 12.20 -11.09
CA TRP A 354 -1.88 11.43 -11.66
C TRP A 354 -2.12 11.01 -13.11
N ILE A 355 -3.32 10.57 -13.46
CA ILE A 355 -3.61 10.05 -14.82
C ILE A 355 -3.27 11.06 -15.92
N PRO A 356 -3.74 12.33 -15.88
CA PRO A 356 -3.33 13.32 -16.87
C PRO A 356 -1.84 13.69 -16.74
N PHE A 357 -1.25 13.66 -15.54
CA PHE A 357 0.17 13.89 -15.34
C PHE A 357 1.01 12.80 -16.04
N ARG A 358 0.71 11.54 -15.79
CA ARG A 358 1.34 10.40 -16.43
C ARG A 358 1.25 10.46 -17.97
N ARG A 359 0.07 10.79 -18.51
CA ARG A 359 -0.10 10.94 -19.97
C ARG A 359 0.86 11.95 -20.57
N GLN A 360 1.08 13.07 -19.87
CA GLN A 360 2.02 14.09 -20.33
C GLN A 360 3.46 13.58 -20.29
N ILE A 361 3.85 12.89 -19.20
CA ILE A 361 5.17 12.25 -19.07
C ILE A 361 5.39 11.25 -20.20
N GLU A 362 4.43 10.36 -20.45
CA GLU A 362 4.54 9.34 -21.50
C GLU A 362 4.61 9.98 -22.89
N GLN A 363 3.80 11.01 -23.15
CA GLN A 363 3.74 11.66 -24.45
C GLN A 363 5.04 12.40 -24.76
N VAL A 364 5.57 13.18 -23.83
CA VAL A 364 6.79 13.98 -24.02
C VAL A 364 8.04 13.10 -23.98
N GLY A 365 8.11 12.16 -23.03
CA GLY A 365 9.31 11.33 -22.87
C GLY A 365 9.30 10.08 -23.73
N LEU A 366 8.39 9.13 -23.47
CA LEU A 366 8.46 7.80 -24.10
C LEU A 366 8.03 7.81 -25.58
N VAL A 367 6.99 8.59 -25.94
CA VAL A 367 6.52 8.64 -27.34
C VAL A 367 7.46 9.46 -28.21
N GLN A 368 7.94 10.61 -27.72
CA GLN A 368 8.88 11.46 -28.45
C GLN A 368 10.34 11.02 -28.31
N LYS A 369 10.61 9.97 -27.47
CA LYS A 369 11.97 9.45 -27.20
C LYS A 369 12.93 10.51 -26.70
N ARG A 370 12.51 11.29 -25.69
CA ARG A 370 13.30 12.37 -25.08
C ARG A 370 13.60 12.04 -23.61
N ASN A 371 14.74 12.49 -23.16
CA ASN A 371 15.06 12.55 -21.73
C ASN A 371 14.10 13.52 -21.05
N LEU A 372 13.72 13.24 -19.81
CA LEU A 372 12.73 14.02 -19.11
C LEU A 372 13.21 14.45 -17.72
N VAL A 373 13.02 15.72 -17.41
CA VAL A 373 13.19 16.28 -16.07
C VAL A 373 11.83 16.73 -15.56
N ILE A 374 11.42 16.21 -14.40
CA ILE A 374 10.21 16.64 -13.71
C ILE A 374 10.61 17.62 -12.61
N ASP A 375 10.11 18.83 -12.69
CA ASP A 375 10.33 19.87 -11.67
C ASP A 375 9.08 20.02 -10.79
N LEU A 376 9.23 19.63 -9.54
CA LEU A 376 8.21 19.70 -8.49
C LEU A 376 8.39 20.92 -7.56
N SER A 377 9.32 21.81 -7.86
CA SER A 377 9.58 22.98 -7.01
C SER A 377 8.37 23.92 -6.86
N GLY A 378 7.41 23.89 -7.82
CA GLY A 378 6.18 24.68 -7.82
C GLY A 378 5.00 24.06 -7.05
N VAL A 379 5.12 22.81 -6.55
CA VAL A 379 4.00 22.10 -5.88
C VAL A 379 3.94 22.40 -4.39
N GLN A 380 2.73 22.33 -3.84
CA GLN A 380 2.46 22.48 -2.40
C GLN A 380 2.47 21.12 -1.69
N LEU A 381 2.03 20.06 -2.39
CA LEU A 381 1.99 18.71 -1.85
C LEU A 381 2.26 17.69 -2.96
N VAL A 382 3.13 16.72 -2.63
CA VAL A 382 3.35 15.50 -3.42
C VAL A 382 2.99 14.32 -2.53
N ASP A 383 2.02 13.50 -2.97
CA ASP A 383 1.62 12.35 -2.16
C ASP A 383 2.50 11.10 -2.40
N ASP A 384 2.43 10.16 -1.44
CA ASP A 384 3.12 8.87 -1.47
C ASP A 384 2.87 8.10 -2.77
N SER A 385 1.62 8.10 -3.24
CA SER A 385 1.23 7.37 -4.45
C SER A 385 1.87 7.94 -5.71
N VAL A 386 2.03 9.26 -5.80
CA VAL A 386 2.74 9.90 -6.94
C VAL A 386 4.23 9.63 -6.86
N LEU A 387 4.85 9.68 -5.68
CA LEU A 387 6.28 9.39 -5.52
C LEU A 387 6.61 7.97 -5.99
N GLU A 388 5.82 6.98 -5.60
CA GLU A 388 6.01 5.59 -6.05
C GLU A 388 5.84 5.46 -7.57
N LYS A 389 4.82 6.10 -8.13
CA LYS A 389 4.57 6.08 -9.58
C LYS A 389 5.63 6.82 -10.40
N LEU A 390 6.25 7.87 -9.86
CA LEU A 390 7.40 8.52 -10.50
C LEU A 390 8.61 7.59 -10.52
N GLU A 391 8.80 6.78 -9.47
CA GLU A 391 9.85 5.76 -9.45
C GLU A 391 9.59 4.65 -10.49
N GLU A 392 8.34 4.19 -10.62
CA GLU A 392 7.95 3.27 -11.71
C GLU A 392 8.21 3.87 -13.10
N MET A 393 7.96 5.17 -13.27
CA MET A 393 8.23 5.87 -14.53
C MET A 393 9.74 5.94 -14.81
N ARG A 394 10.57 6.16 -13.79
CA ARG A 394 12.02 6.15 -13.93
C ARG A 394 12.52 4.81 -14.46
N GLU A 395 12.07 3.70 -13.88
CA GLU A 395 12.40 2.36 -14.40
C GLU A 395 11.95 2.18 -15.86
N ALA A 396 10.77 2.75 -16.22
CA ALA A 396 10.28 2.67 -17.60
C ALA A 396 11.18 3.39 -18.61
N PHE A 397 11.70 4.55 -18.22
CA PHE A 397 12.61 5.32 -19.05
C PHE A 397 13.97 4.64 -19.17
N GLU A 398 14.49 4.09 -18.08
CA GLU A 398 15.75 3.33 -18.08
C GLU A 398 15.70 2.12 -19.03
N LEU A 399 14.56 1.38 -19.06
CA LEU A 399 14.36 0.26 -19.98
C LEU A 399 14.37 0.69 -21.46
N GLU A 400 13.98 1.91 -21.76
CA GLU A 400 14.00 2.50 -23.10
C GLU A 400 15.33 3.23 -23.41
N GLY A 401 16.29 3.21 -22.47
CA GLY A 401 17.58 3.90 -22.59
C GLY A 401 17.48 5.42 -22.49
N LEU A 402 16.42 5.94 -21.86
CA LEU A 402 16.16 7.37 -21.69
C LEU A 402 16.44 7.82 -20.26
N GLY A 403 16.90 9.06 -20.11
CA GLY A 403 17.10 9.69 -18.81
C GLY A 403 15.79 10.19 -18.20
N PHE A 404 15.61 9.95 -16.90
CA PHE A 404 14.49 10.47 -16.12
C PHE A 404 14.98 11.02 -14.79
N ALA A 405 14.72 12.29 -14.50
CA ALA A 405 15.13 12.94 -13.27
C ALA A 405 13.98 13.73 -12.65
N VAL A 406 13.90 13.70 -11.31
CA VAL A 406 12.94 14.49 -10.54
C VAL A 406 13.71 15.52 -9.72
N ARG A 407 13.32 16.78 -9.80
CA ARG A 407 13.91 17.92 -9.06
C ARG A 407 12.86 18.59 -8.19
N GLY A 408 13.32 19.38 -7.22
CA GLY A 408 12.44 20.21 -6.38
C GLY A 408 11.81 19.48 -5.19
N LEU A 409 12.10 18.19 -4.98
CA LEU A 409 11.64 17.46 -3.80
C LEU A 409 12.29 17.96 -2.51
N ASP A 410 13.49 18.52 -2.60
CA ASP A 410 14.23 19.07 -1.45
C ASP A 410 13.58 20.33 -0.89
N SER A 411 12.77 21.03 -1.69
CA SER A 411 11.97 22.18 -1.26
C SER A 411 10.71 21.80 -0.47
N LEU A 412 10.44 20.51 -0.31
CA LEU A 412 9.26 19.95 0.35
C LEU A 412 9.70 19.15 1.58
N ILE A 413 9.05 19.38 2.71
CA ILE A 413 9.33 18.65 3.96
C ILE A 413 8.58 17.32 3.95
N PRO A 414 9.26 16.18 4.13
CA PRO A 414 8.60 14.89 4.24
C PRO A 414 7.85 14.78 5.57
N MET A 415 6.66 14.18 5.55
CA MET A 415 5.83 13.99 6.74
C MET A 415 6.28 12.80 7.62
N SER A 416 7.24 12.01 7.15
CA SER A 416 7.92 10.94 7.90
C SER A 416 9.33 10.73 7.33
N ASP A 417 10.16 9.93 8.02
CA ASP A 417 11.53 9.60 7.60
C ASP A 417 11.61 8.64 6.39
N ASN A 418 10.47 8.24 5.82
CA ASN A 418 10.42 7.34 4.68
C ASN A 418 10.64 8.11 3.36
N VAL A 419 11.35 7.50 2.43
CA VAL A 419 11.62 8.08 1.10
C VAL A 419 10.32 8.34 0.32
N LEU A 420 9.33 7.46 0.48
CA LEU A 420 8.01 7.55 -0.15
C LEU A 420 6.98 8.35 0.68
N ALA A 421 7.41 9.03 1.75
CA ALA A 421 6.50 9.84 2.56
C ALA A 421 5.90 10.98 1.74
N THR A 422 4.63 11.25 1.96
CA THR A 422 3.97 12.48 1.46
C THR A 422 4.81 13.68 1.85
N ARG A 423 5.09 14.57 0.89
CA ARG A 423 5.88 15.77 1.09
C ARG A 423 5.02 17.01 0.93
N LYS A 424 5.19 17.96 1.83
CA LYS A 424 4.40 19.19 1.86
C LYS A 424 5.31 20.40 1.90
N ARG A 425 4.93 21.45 1.19
CA ARG A 425 5.56 22.76 1.34
C ARG A 425 5.08 23.38 2.64
N THR A 426 5.96 23.49 3.60
CA THR A 426 5.74 24.22 4.84
C THR A 426 6.80 25.29 4.97
N LEU A 427 6.48 26.35 5.69
CA LEU A 427 7.51 27.26 6.13
C LEU A 427 8.46 26.48 7.04
N GLY A 428 9.75 26.44 6.70
CA GLY A 428 10.77 25.80 7.51
C GLY A 428 10.92 26.55 8.84
N GLN A 429 10.83 25.85 9.96
CA GLN A 429 11.13 26.45 11.26
C GLN A 429 12.64 26.56 11.43
N MET A 430 13.11 27.79 11.51
CA MET A 430 14.49 28.12 11.76
C MET A 430 14.62 28.88 13.10
N LYS A 431 15.81 28.87 13.65
CA LYS A 431 16.15 29.74 14.78
C LYS A 431 16.88 30.96 14.26
N ARG A 432 16.34 32.15 14.60
CA ARG A 432 17.03 33.42 14.40
C ARG A 432 17.79 33.76 15.66
N LEU A 433 19.11 33.76 15.58
CA LEU A 433 19.97 34.32 16.60
C LEU A 433 20.22 35.80 16.27
N THR A 434 19.88 36.67 17.20
CA THR A 434 20.19 38.10 17.11
C THR A 434 21.19 38.42 18.24
N ILE A 435 22.37 38.87 17.84
CA ILE A 435 23.47 39.17 18.76
C ILE A 435 23.79 40.65 18.67
N MET A 436 23.72 41.36 19.77
CA MET A 436 24.15 42.74 19.88
C MET A 436 25.50 42.78 20.62
N ALA A 437 26.53 43.17 19.91
CA ALA A 437 27.91 43.19 20.44
C ALA A 437 28.68 44.44 19.96
N PRO A 438 29.79 44.79 20.58
CA PRO A 438 30.72 45.80 20.06
C PRO A 438 31.24 45.43 18.67
N SER A 439 31.41 46.41 17.77
CA SER A 439 31.85 46.17 16.40
C SER A 439 33.18 45.42 16.29
N ALA A 440 34.06 45.57 17.26
CA ALA A 440 35.34 44.88 17.31
C ALA A 440 35.24 43.35 17.47
N VAL A 441 34.12 42.86 18.00
CA VAL A 441 33.89 41.41 18.22
C VAL A 441 33.16 40.78 17.03
N ALA A 442 32.56 41.60 16.19
CA ALA A 442 31.70 41.10 15.12
C ALA A 442 32.42 40.24 14.06
N GLU A 443 33.63 40.66 13.67
CA GLU A 443 34.45 39.91 12.70
C GLU A 443 34.82 38.53 13.24
N HIS A 444 35.24 38.45 14.46
CA HIS A 444 35.56 37.19 15.13
C HIS A 444 34.34 36.27 15.25
N LEU A 445 33.17 36.81 15.58
CA LEU A 445 31.92 36.03 15.64
C LEU A 445 31.51 35.49 14.27
N ILE A 446 31.74 36.26 13.22
CA ILE A 446 31.40 35.84 11.86
C ILE A 446 32.27 34.66 11.43
N ASP A 447 33.59 34.74 11.64
CA ASP A 447 34.53 33.68 11.29
C ASP A 447 34.20 32.38 12.03
N GLU A 448 33.96 32.45 13.33
CA GLU A 448 33.58 31.31 14.17
C GLU A 448 32.23 30.69 13.74
N PHE A 449 31.28 31.50 13.27
CA PHE A 449 30.01 31.02 12.79
C PHE A 449 30.14 30.25 11.46
N PHE A 450 30.98 30.71 10.54
CA PHE A 450 31.28 30.01 9.33
C PHE A 450 31.96 28.65 9.57
N GLU A 451 32.92 28.61 10.53
CA GLU A 451 33.56 27.35 10.91
C GLU A 451 32.58 26.34 11.51
N ARG A 452 31.50 26.81 12.15
CA ARG A 452 30.42 25.98 12.70
C ARG A 452 29.28 25.75 11.74
N GLY A 453 29.49 26.09 10.46
CA GLY A 453 28.59 25.77 9.36
C GLY A 453 27.34 26.66 9.24
N VAL A 454 27.45 27.92 9.71
CA VAL A 454 26.50 28.97 9.36
C VAL A 454 26.81 29.43 7.94
N THR A 455 25.78 29.53 7.08
CA THR A 455 25.92 29.81 5.66
C THR A 455 25.72 31.28 5.29
N GLY A 456 25.11 32.07 6.19
CA GLY A 456 24.88 33.49 5.96
C GLY A 456 24.57 34.27 7.21
N TYR A 457 24.85 35.59 7.17
CA TYR A 457 24.55 36.51 8.25
C TYR A 457 24.08 37.86 7.70
N THR A 458 23.43 38.62 8.57
CA THR A 458 23.14 40.05 8.35
C THR A 458 23.74 40.86 9.48
N ILE A 459 24.49 41.90 9.14
CA ILE A 459 25.04 42.83 10.10
C ILE A 459 24.47 44.23 9.92
N THR A 460 24.09 44.87 11.02
CA THR A 460 23.55 46.22 11.01
C THR A 460 24.20 47.04 12.10
N GLU A 461 24.74 48.19 11.74
CA GLU A 461 25.26 49.13 12.75
C GLU A 461 24.09 49.67 13.58
N CYS A 462 24.24 49.64 14.90
CA CYS A 462 23.24 50.15 15.81
C CYS A 462 23.83 51.07 16.88
N LYS A 463 23.02 51.98 17.35
CA LYS A 463 23.33 52.85 18.49
C LYS A 463 22.46 52.40 19.67
N GLY A 464 23.10 51.94 20.71
CA GLY A 464 22.42 51.50 21.94
C GLY A 464 23.04 52.11 23.16
N GLY A 465 22.31 52.13 24.28
CA GLY A 465 22.81 52.50 25.59
C GLY A 465 22.30 51.51 26.63
N GLY A 466 23.13 51.13 27.56
CA GLY A 466 22.78 50.27 28.72
C GLY A 466 23.39 50.81 30.00
N ARG A 467 23.07 50.19 31.13
CA ARG A 467 23.59 50.62 32.45
C ARG A 467 25.12 50.71 32.51
N GLN A 468 25.84 49.95 31.73
CA GLN A 468 27.31 49.96 31.67
C GLN A 468 27.88 51.15 30.89
N PHE A 469 27.07 51.94 30.19
CA PHE A 469 27.45 53.12 29.42
C PHE A 469 26.96 54.44 30.09
N ALA A 470 26.43 54.35 31.31
CA ALA A 470 25.81 55.50 31.97
C ALA A 470 26.83 56.53 32.49
N ASP A 471 28.09 56.14 32.76
CA ASP A 471 29.08 56.95 33.39
C ASP A 471 30.18 57.51 32.45
N GLY A 472 30.05 57.35 31.13
CA GLY A 472 31.02 57.84 30.15
C GLY A 472 30.55 59.08 29.38
N PRO A 473 31.47 59.96 28.86
CA PRO A 473 31.09 61.09 28.02
C PRO A 473 30.39 60.64 26.74
N LEU A 474 29.36 61.38 26.33
CA LEU A 474 28.48 61.09 25.19
C LEU A 474 29.20 60.79 23.85
N LEU A 475 30.47 61.13 23.72
CA LEU A 475 31.31 60.91 22.53
C LEU A 475 32.02 59.54 22.49
N GLN A 476 31.95 58.72 23.56
CA GLN A 476 32.58 57.36 23.64
C GLN A 476 31.56 56.23 23.63
N ARG A 477 30.37 56.44 23.05
CA ARG A 477 29.45 55.32 22.80
C ARG A 477 30.08 54.39 21.80
N ALA A 478 30.49 53.21 22.25
CA ALA A 478 31.06 52.19 21.38
C ALA A 478 30.07 51.88 20.24
N ARG A 479 30.57 51.85 19.03
CA ARG A 479 29.79 51.39 17.89
C ARG A 479 29.39 49.94 18.15
N SER A 480 28.11 49.69 18.27
CA SER A 480 27.55 48.38 18.45
C SER A 480 26.99 47.88 17.11
N VAL A 481 27.06 46.61 16.91
CA VAL A 481 26.46 45.95 15.75
C VAL A 481 25.41 44.95 16.20
N ARG A 482 24.41 44.82 15.39
CA ARG A 482 23.41 43.76 15.45
C ARG A 482 23.75 42.75 14.39
N LEU A 483 24.14 41.56 14.82
CA LEU A 483 24.41 40.42 13.95
C LEU A 483 23.21 39.47 14.04
N GLU A 484 22.63 39.14 12.89
CA GLU A 484 21.53 38.18 12.75
C GLU A 484 21.99 37.00 11.92
N VAL A 485 21.73 35.77 12.41
CA VAL A 485 21.97 34.53 11.70
C VAL A 485 20.72 33.64 11.79
N LEU A 486 20.41 32.99 10.66
CA LEU A 486 19.36 31.99 10.60
C LEU A 486 20.01 30.60 10.57
N VAL A 487 19.61 29.74 11.50
CA VAL A 487 20.16 28.39 11.57
C VAL A 487 19.08 27.35 11.83
N PRO A 488 19.27 26.12 11.33
CA PRO A 488 18.40 25.01 11.69
C PRO A 488 18.35 24.80 13.20
N THR A 489 17.21 24.35 13.71
CA THR A 489 17.01 24.11 15.15
C THR A 489 18.07 23.17 15.74
N THR A 490 18.58 22.23 14.95
CA THR A 490 19.63 21.28 15.34
C THR A 490 20.99 21.95 15.58
N LYS A 491 21.34 22.99 14.82
CA LYS A 491 22.60 23.73 14.96
C LYS A 491 22.53 24.84 16.03
N ALA A 492 21.32 25.34 16.30
CA ALA A 492 21.13 26.46 17.23
C ALA A 492 21.65 26.16 18.66
N ALA A 493 21.44 24.93 19.14
CA ALA A 493 21.89 24.55 20.49
C ALA A 493 23.43 24.61 20.64
N ALA A 494 24.17 24.14 19.63
CA ALA A 494 25.63 24.16 19.61
C ALA A 494 26.18 25.61 19.56
N LEU A 495 25.52 26.46 18.73
CA LEU A 495 25.91 27.87 18.64
C LEU A 495 25.64 28.66 19.95
N ILE A 496 24.53 28.36 20.62
CA ILE A 496 24.20 28.97 21.90
C ILE A 496 25.23 28.56 22.96
N GLU A 497 25.62 27.29 23.01
CA GLU A 497 26.63 26.82 23.97
C GLU A 497 27.99 27.47 23.71
N PHE A 498 28.41 27.59 22.48
CA PHE A 498 29.60 28.33 22.07
C PHE A 498 29.55 29.80 22.55
N LEU A 499 28.47 30.49 22.24
CA LEU A 499 28.29 31.88 22.66
C LEU A 499 28.32 32.04 24.20
N ARG A 500 27.76 31.07 24.91
CA ARG A 500 27.70 31.06 26.36
C ARG A 500 29.05 30.76 27.00
N SER A 501 29.80 29.80 26.44
CA SER A 501 31.08 29.35 27.03
C SER A 501 32.28 30.22 26.66
N GLU A 502 32.29 30.77 25.43
CA GLU A 502 33.48 31.46 24.92
C GLU A 502 33.27 32.97 24.79
N ILE A 503 32.10 33.43 24.38
CA ILE A 503 31.88 34.85 24.04
C ILE A 503 31.37 35.66 25.25
N LEU A 504 30.33 35.19 25.94
CA LEU A 504 29.74 35.93 27.06
C LEU A 504 30.67 36.14 28.25
N PRO A 505 31.66 35.27 28.56
CA PRO A 505 32.62 35.53 29.63
C PRO A 505 33.61 36.66 29.32
N GLU A 506 33.95 36.84 28.01
CA GLU A 506 34.96 37.80 27.59
C GLU A 506 34.38 39.14 27.12
N PHE A 507 33.16 39.10 26.55
CA PHE A 507 32.54 40.26 25.92
C PHE A 507 31.12 40.48 26.39
N THR A 508 30.76 41.74 26.57
CA THR A 508 29.39 42.13 26.87
C THR A 508 28.55 42.06 25.58
N ALA A 509 27.74 41.04 25.46
CA ALA A 509 26.81 40.85 24.33
C ALA A 509 25.40 40.52 24.83
N THR A 510 24.40 40.94 24.06
CA THR A 510 23.01 40.52 24.27
C THR A 510 22.63 39.53 23.16
N ILE A 511 22.16 38.36 23.56
CA ILE A 511 21.78 37.29 22.63
C ILE A 511 20.28 37.05 22.76
N CYS A 512 19.56 37.17 21.66
CA CYS A 512 18.14 36.83 21.55
C CYS A 512 17.97 35.62 20.60
N LEU A 513 17.14 34.66 20.98
CA LEU A 513 16.78 33.52 20.19
C LEU A 513 15.28 33.53 19.90
N GLU A 514 14.92 33.51 18.64
CA GLU A 514 13.54 33.45 18.19
C GLU A 514 13.34 32.29 17.23
N THR A 515 12.14 31.72 17.24
CA THR A 515 11.73 30.77 16.21
C THR A 515 11.05 31.56 15.10
N VAL A 516 11.55 31.42 13.87
CA VAL A 516 11.02 32.09 12.68
C VAL A 516 10.66 31.04 11.63
N GLU A 517 9.68 31.33 10.82
CA GLU A 517 9.31 30.52 9.67
C GLU A 517 9.89 31.12 8.39
N VAL A 518 10.60 30.30 7.63
CA VAL A 518 11.26 30.71 6.38
C VAL A 518 10.74 29.91 5.20
N LEU A 519 10.67 30.56 4.03
CA LEU A 519 10.18 29.93 2.79
C LEU A 519 11.17 28.95 2.15
N HIS A 520 12.47 29.16 2.36
CA HIS A 520 13.55 28.33 1.83
C HIS A 520 14.51 27.96 2.97
N SER A 521 14.28 26.79 3.58
CA SER A 521 15.11 26.32 4.70
C SER A 521 16.36 25.55 4.25
N THR A 522 16.47 25.24 2.97
CA THR A 522 17.58 24.45 2.40
C THR A 522 18.82 25.28 2.06
N ASP A 523 18.67 26.60 2.05
CA ASP A 523 19.78 27.53 1.73
C ASP A 523 20.60 27.95 2.97
N PHE A 524 20.24 27.39 4.16
CA PHE A 524 20.84 27.78 5.44
C PHE A 524 21.56 26.63 6.16
#